data_217c5b82520516a66cb01ae8e80344fd
#
_entry.id   217c5b82520516a66cb01ae8e80344fd
#
_cell.length_a   1.000
_cell.length_b   1.000
_cell.length_c   1.000
_cell.angle_alpha   90.00
_cell.angle_beta   90.00
_cell.angle_gamma   90.00
#
_symmetry.space_group_name_H-M   'P 1'
#
loop_
_entity.id
_entity.type
_entity.pdbx_description
1 polymer ?
#
loop_
_entity_poly.entity_id
_entity_poly.type
_entity_poly.pdbx_seq_one_letter_code
_entity_poly.pdbx_strand_id
1 'polypeptide(L)'
;DPFEVIAALGDPQQIFVAGMAMAASGQGGVLLAGGTQMLAVSALIKALVAKYAYPVNWENIIVGTTRWVAEDKTGDTVGLARMIGKVPLLATKLDFSASKYPVLQAYEQGFVKEGVGAGGCAIAAYLYQNWTNQDLLKAIENLIGFQLNC
;
A
#
# COMPACT_ATOMS: atom_id res chain seq x y z
N ASP A 1 13.17 -22.45 -3.59
CA ASP A 1 13.80 -21.26 -4.18
C ASP A 1 12.77 -20.14 -4.30
N PRO A 2 13.07 -18.88 -3.89
CA PRO A 2 12.12 -17.77 -4.02
C PRO A 2 11.64 -17.53 -5.47
N PHE A 3 12.52 -17.72 -6.45
CA PHE A 3 12.15 -17.57 -7.86
C PHE A 3 11.20 -18.69 -8.33
N GLU A 4 11.39 -19.92 -7.87
CA GLU A 4 10.48 -21.03 -8.18
C GLU A 4 9.11 -20.81 -7.55
N VAL A 5 9.06 -20.30 -6.32
CA VAL A 5 7.78 -19.99 -5.64
C VAL A 5 7.02 -18.90 -6.40
N ILE A 6 7.72 -17.82 -6.79
CA ILE A 6 7.10 -16.74 -7.57
C ILE A 6 6.66 -17.24 -8.95
N ALA A 7 7.44 -18.06 -9.60
CA ALA A 7 7.06 -18.63 -10.91
C ALA A 7 5.83 -19.53 -10.82
N ALA A 8 5.66 -20.25 -9.71
CA ALA A 8 4.55 -21.19 -9.52
C ALA A 8 3.27 -20.53 -8.99
N LEU A 9 3.37 -19.54 -8.11
CA LEU A 9 2.25 -19.01 -7.32
C LEU A 9 2.12 -17.49 -7.37
N GLY A 10 3.17 -16.79 -7.81
CA GLY A 10 3.25 -15.34 -7.76
C GLY A 10 2.71 -14.63 -9.00
N ASP A 11 2.55 -13.33 -8.85
CA ASP A 11 2.32 -12.42 -9.95
C ASP A 11 3.70 -11.96 -10.51
N PRO A 12 3.92 -12.01 -11.84
CA PRO A 12 5.15 -11.52 -12.46
C PRO A 12 5.55 -10.10 -12.03
N GLN A 13 4.58 -9.25 -11.73
CA GLN A 13 4.84 -7.89 -11.22
C GLN A 13 5.64 -7.89 -9.92
N GLN A 14 5.43 -8.87 -9.04
CA GLN A 14 6.04 -8.89 -7.72
C GLN A 14 7.56 -8.93 -7.77
N ILE A 15 8.14 -9.68 -8.73
CA ILE A 15 9.60 -9.76 -8.85
C ILE A 15 10.22 -8.45 -9.33
N PHE A 16 9.56 -7.74 -10.26
CA PHE A 16 10.01 -6.43 -10.71
C PHE A 16 9.94 -5.39 -9.60
N VAL A 17 8.82 -5.33 -8.89
CA VAL A 17 8.64 -4.41 -7.76
C VAL A 17 9.65 -4.71 -6.63
N ALA A 18 9.91 -5.97 -6.33
CA ALA A 18 10.91 -6.36 -5.34
C ALA A 18 12.32 -5.87 -5.73
N GLY A 19 12.74 -6.11 -6.97
CA GLY A 19 14.03 -5.66 -7.49
C GLY A 19 14.17 -4.14 -7.46
N MET A 20 13.14 -3.42 -7.91
CA MET A 20 13.11 -1.94 -7.88
C MET A 20 13.18 -1.41 -6.45
N ALA A 21 12.40 -1.99 -5.52
CA ALA A 21 12.38 -1.56 -4.13
C ALA A 21 13.73 -1.79 -3.45
N MET A 22 14.39 -2.94 -3.67
CA MET A 22 15.72 -3.23 -3.14
C MET A 22 16.74 -2.22 -3.66
N ALA A 23 16.79 -1.98 -4.96
CA ALA A 23 17.71 -1.02 -5.57
C ALA A 23 17.47 0.41 -5.05
N ALA A 24 16.22 0.86 -5.02
CA ALA A 24 15.84 2.20 -4.58
C ALA A 24 16.11 2.41 -3.08
N SER A 25 15.98 1.38 -2.25
CA SER A 25 16.21 1.47 -0.80
C SER A 25 17.64 1.90 -0.43
N GLY A 26 18.61 1.63 -1.29
CA GLY A 26 19.98 2.10 -1.14
C GLY A 26 20.16 3.59 -1.42
N GLN A 27 19.20 4.24 -2.07
CA GLN A 27 19.27 5.65 -2.46
C GLN A 27 18.34 6.55 -1.63
N GLY A 28 17.24 5.99 -1.06
CA GLY A 28 16.26 6.76 -0.31
C GLY A 28 15.05 5.96 0.10
N GLY A 29 14.02 6.68 0.59
CA GLY A 29 12.78 6.08 1.07
C GLY A 29 11.95 5.46 -0.06
N VAL A 30 11.41 4.27 0.18
CA VAL A 30 10.55 3.51 -0.72
C VAL A 30 9.20 3.30 -0.06
N LEU A 31 8.15 3.79 -0.68
CA LEU A 31 6.76 3.55 -0.28
C LEU A 31 6.14 2.51 -1.22
N LEU A 32 5.95 1.30 -0.74
CA LEU A 32 5.21 0.24 -1.42
C LEU A 32 3.71 0.50 -1.23
N ALA A 33 3.07 1.00 -2.29
CA ALA A 33 1.67 1.40 -2.25
C ALA A 33 0.75 0.20 -2.51
N GLY A 34 0.05 -0.26 -1.47
CA GLY A 34 -0.89 -1.38 -1.54
C GLY A 34 -1.05 -2.10 -0.20
N GLY A 35 -1.87 -3.14 -0.19
CA GLY A 35 -2.13 -3.95 0.99
C GLY A 35 -1.32 -5.25 0.98
N THR A 36 -2.04 -6.37 0.98
CA THR A 36 -1.46 -7.73 1.03
C THR A 36 -0.49 -8.03 -0.10
N GLN A 37 -0.70 -7.47 -1.31
CA GLN A 37 0.23 -7.64 -2.43
C GLN A 37 1.61 -7.03 -2.13
N MET A 38 1.66 -5.85 -1.52
CA MET A 38 2.93 -5.21 -1.18
C MET A 38 3.61 -5.88 0.02
N LEU A 39 2.83 -6.50 0.89
CA LEU A 39 3.38 -7.41 1.91
C LEU A 39 3.98 -8.66 1.29
N ALA A 40 3.36 -9.24 0.24
CA ALA A 40 3.95 -10.36 -0.51
C ALA A 40 5.27 -9.95 -1.18
N VAL A 41 5.35 -8.75 -1.76
CA VAL A 41 6.63 -8.18 -2.27
C VAL A 41 7.67 -8.09 -1.16
N SER A 42 7.30 -7.62 0.02
CA SER A 42 8.22 -7.52 1.18
C SER A 42 8.70 -8.90 1.64
N ALA A 43 7.81 -9.90 1.64
CA ALA A 43 8.17 -11.30 1.95
C ALA A 43 9.15 -11.85 0.91
N LEU A 44 8.93 -11.57 -0.38
CA LEU A 44 9.83 -11.95 -1.46
C LEU A 44 11.20 -11.31 -1.30
N ILE A 45 11.28 -10.01 -1.03
CA ILE A 45 12.55 -9.31 -0.76
C ILE A 45 13.28 -10.01 0.38
N LYS A 46 12.58 -10.33 1.49
CA LYS A 46 13.17 -11.03 2.63
C LYS A 46 13.75 -12.40 2.25
N ALA A 47 13.04 -13.16 1.43
CA ALA A 47 13.48 -14.47 0.96
C ALA A 47 14.70 -14.35 0.01
N LEU A 48 14.70 -13.38 -0.89
CA LEU A 48 15.82 -13.11 -1.80
C LEU A 48 17.08 -12.69 -1.04
N VAL A 49 16.95 -11.81 -0.05
CA VAL A 49 18.07 -11.39 0.82
C VAL A 49 18.60 -12.58 1.62
N ALA A 50 17.72 -13.40 2.19
CA ALA A 50 18.14 -14.56 2.98
C ALA A 50 18.89 -15.61 2.14
N LYS A 51 18.51 -15.78 0.88
CA LYS A 51 19.12 -16.80 0.01
C LYS A 51 20.33 -16.30 -0.76
N TYR A 52 20.27 -15.08 -1.28
CA TYR A 52 21.28 -14.57 -2.23
C TYR A 52 22.11 -13.43 -1.68
N ALA A 53 21.84 -12.97 -0.45
CA ALA A 53 22.51 -11.84 0.19
C ALA A 53 22.45 -10.54 -0.63
N TYR A 54 21.37 -10.35 -1.41
CA TYR A 54 21.19 -9.10 -2.13
C TYR A 54 21.10 -7.90 -1.17
N PRO A 55 21.73 -6.77 -1.52
CA PRO A 55 21.71 -5.60 -0.65
C PRO A 55 20.30 -5.00 -0.56
N VAL A 56 19.90 -4.64 0.65
CA VAL A 56 18.66 -3.93 0.93
C VAL A 56 18.80 -3.07 2.18
N ASN A 57 18.26 -1.86 2.13
CA ASN A 57 18.15 -1.02 3.32
C ASN A 57 16.68 -1.07 3.81
N TRP A 58 16.40 -1.93 4.79
CA TRP A 58 15.06 -2.13 5.33
C TRP A 58 14.48 -0.90 6.00
N GLU A 59 15.33 -0.02 6.55
CA GLU A 59 14.88 1.22 7.22
C GLU A 59 14.25 2.20 6.23
N ASN A 60 14.57 2.05 4.96
CA ASN A 60 14.04 2.88 3.88
C ASN A 60 12.79 2.31 3.21
N ILE A 61 12.29 1.11 3.60
CA ILE A 61 11.13 0.49 2.96
C ILE A 61 9.94 0.50 3.92
N ILE A 62 8.83 1.06 3.46
CA ILE A 62 7.54 1.03 4.16
C ILE A 62 6.42 0.56 3.21
N VAL A 63 5.41 -0.08 3.77
CA VAL A 63 4.18 -0.43 3.04
C VAL A 63 3.09 0.56 3.45
N GLY A 64 2.42 1.16 2.46
CA GLY A 64 1.33 2.11 2.68
C GLY A 64 0.00 1.59 2.16
N THR A 65 -1.03 1.57 3.01
CA THR A 65 -2.37 1.07 2.67
C THR A 65 -3.47 1.99 3.20
N THR A 66 -4.73 1.64 2.93
CA THR A 66 -5.87 2.32 3.54
C THR A 66 -6.19 1.74 4.92
N ARG A 67 -6.92 2.52 5.76
CA ARG A 67 -7.41 2.00 7.03
C ARG A 67 -8.40 0.84 6.85
N TRP A 68 -9.23 0.88 5.80
CA TRP A 68 -10.20 -0.20 5.52
C TRP A 68 -9.52 -1.55 5.26
N VAL A 69 -8.34 -1.55 4.64
CA VAL A 69 -7.52 -2.77 4.45
C VAL A 69 -6.84 -3.15 5.77
N ALA A 70 -6.28 -2.18 6.50
CA ALA A 70 -5.57 -2.46 7.74
C ALA A 70 -6.51 -2.96 8.86
N GLU A 71 -7.75 -2.46 8.90
CA GLU A 71 -8.77 -2.80 9.90
C GLU A 71 -9.63 -4.01 9.49
N ASP A 72 -9.45 -4.53 8.26
CA ASP A 72 -10.20 -5.68 7.76
C ASP A 72 -9.85 -6.97 8.53
N LYS A 73 -10.78 -7.41 9.35
CA LYS A 73 -10.63 -8.64 10.14
C LYS A 73 -10.59 -9.91 9.30
N THR A 74 -11.10 -9.88 8.06
CA THR A 74 -11.13 -11.04 7.17
C THR A 74 -9.82 -11.25 6.44
N GLY A 75 -9.05 -10.18 6.18
CA GLY A 75 -7.78 -10.21 5.46
C GLY A 75 -6.53 -10.26 6.34
N ASP A 76 -6.66 -9.97 7.64
CA ASP A 76 -5.58 -9.94 8.64
C ASP A 76 -4.26 -9.33 8.14
N THR A 77 -4.35 -8.21 7.43
CA THR A 77 -3.19 -7.52 6.82
C THR A 77 -2.12 -7.18 7.87
N VAL A 78 -2.56 -6.77 9.07
CA VAL A 78 -1.65 -6.45 10.17
C VAL A 78 -0.95 -7.71 10.70
N GLY A 79 -1.65 -8.84 10.81
CA GLY A 79 -1.06 -10.14 11.18
C GLY A 79 -0.02 -10.59 10.16
N LEU A 80 -0.32 -10.49 8.87
CA LEU A 80 0.64 -10.77 7.79
C LEU A 80 1.90 -9.91 7.89
N ALA A 81 1.75 -8.59 8.10
CA ALA A 81 2.89 -7.69 8.28
C ALA A 81 3.77 -8.10 9.46
N ARG A 82 3.17 -8.51 10.59
CA ARG A 82 3.91 -9.01 11.77
C ARG A 82 4.66 -10.30 11.49
N MET A 83 4.08 -11.23 10.72
CA MET A 83 4.73 -12.49 10.32
C MET A 83 5.95 -12.24 9.43
N ILE A 84 5.85 -11.31 8.49
CA ILE A 84 6.97 -10.92 7.64
C ILE A 84 8.06 -10.24 8.48
N GLY A 85 7.67 -9.39 9.43
CA GLY A 85 8.54 -8.66 10.35
C GLY A 85 9.31 -7.51 9.70
N LYS A 86 9.76 -6.57 10.48
CA LYS A 86 10.64 -5.42 10.17
C LYS A 86 10.14 -4.37 9.16
N VAL A 87 9.17 -4.66 8.29
CA VAL A 87 8.65 -3.68 7.35
C VAL A 87 7.48 -2.92 8.01
N PRO A 88 7.60 -1.61 8.23
CA PRO A 88 6.49 -0.82 8.77
C PRO A 88 5.30 -0.83 7.82
N LEU A 89 4.11 -1.04 8.39
CA LEU A 89 2.83 -0.89 7.69
C LEU A 89 2.17 0.41 8.16
N LEU A 90 2.01 1.34 7.23
CA LEU A 90 1.29 2.59 7.46
C LEU A 90 -0.13 2.49 6.88
N ALA A 91 -1.11 2.93 7.63
CA ALA A 91 -2.48 3.06 7.15
C ALA A 91 -2.92 4.52 7.15
N THR A 92 -3.68 4.93 6.13
CA THR A 92 -4.29 6.25 6.11
C THR A 92 -5.31 6.39 7.23
N LYS A 93 -5.56 7.62 7.69
CA LYS A 93 -6.71 7.98 8.53
C LYS A 93 -7.87 8.55 7.69
N LEU A 94 -7.87 8.26 6.39
CA LEU A 94 -8.88 8.76 5.47
C LEU A 94 -10.28 8.29 5.91
N ASP A 95 -11.23 9.23 5.90
CA ASP A 95 -12.61 9.02 6.34
C ASP A 95 -13.55 9.67 5.32
N PHE A 96 -14.44 8.87 4.78
CA PHE A 96 -15.44 9.28 3.78
C PHE A 96 -16.85 9.43 4.35
N SER A 97 -17.03 9.30 5.67
CA SER A 97 -18.35 9.39 6.30
C SER A 97 -19.06 10.72 6.03
N ALA A 98 -18.28 11.81 5.95
CA ALA A 98 -18.79 13.16 5.66
C ALA A 98 -18.87 13.48 4.16
N SER A 99 -18.56 12.54 3.27
CA SER A 99 -18.64 12.79 1.83
C SER A 99 -20.07 12.95 1.36
N LYS A 100 -20.29 13.88 0.41
CA LYS A 100 -21.57 14.03 -0.30
C LYS A 100 -21.81 12.95 -1.36
N TYR A 101 -20.81 12.15 -1.70
CA TYR A 101 -20.90 11.11 -2.72
C TYR A 101 -21.14 9.74 -2.10
N PRO A 102 -22.30 9.08 -2.37
CA PRO A 102 -22.60 7.75 -1.83
C PRO A 102 -21.54 6.69 -2.20
N VAL A 103 -20.91 6.82 -3.37
CA VAL A 103 -19.84 5.92 -3.81
C VAL A 103 -18.63 5.95 -2.87
N LEU A 104 -18.31 7.09 -2.28
CA LEU A 104 -17.25 7.20 -1.27
C LEU A 104 -17.72 6.65 0.08
N GLN A 105 -18.96 6.91 0.47
CA GLN A 105 -19.51 6.37 1.73
C GLN A 105 -19.58 4.83 1.74
N ALA A 106 -19.60 4.18 0.57
CA ALA A 106 -19.56 2.72 0.47
C ALA A 106 -18.29 2.10 1.08
N TYR A 107 -17.19 2.83 1.12
CA TYR A 107 -15.96 2.40 1.82
C TYR A 107 -16.19 2.26 3.32
N GLU A 108 -16.93 3.19 3.93
CA GLU A 108 -17.23 3.17 5.37
C GLU A 108 -18.16 2.02 5.75
N GLN A 109 -18.95 1.55 4.80
CA GLN A 109 -19.88 0.43 4.96
C GLN A 109 -19.21 -0.94 4.69
N GLY A 110 -17.93 -0.94 4.31
CA GLY A 110 -17.16 -2.16 4.03
C GLY A 110 -17.47 -2.81 2.66
N PHE A 111 -18.27 -2.16 1.79
CA PHE A 111 -18.55 -2.66 0.44
C PHE A 111 -17.34 -2.53 -0.50
N VAL A 112 -16.50 -1.52 -0.25
CA VAL A 112 -15.25 -1.32 -0.99
C VAL A 112 -14.13 -1.21 0.04
N LYS A 113 -13.03 -1.95 -0.17
CA LYS A 113 -11.90 -1.93 0.77
C LYS A 113 -10.73 -1.17 0.21
N GLU A 114 -10.39 -1.38 -1.05
CA GLU A 114 -9.31 -0.65 -1.67
C GLU A 114 -9.30 -0.70 -3.20
N GLY A 115 -8.90 0.42 -3.84
CA GLY A 115 -8.25 0.38 -5.13
C GLY A 115 -6.73 0.22 -4.94
N VAL A 116 -6.09 -0.56 -5.81
CA VAL A 116 -4.65 -0.86 -5.76
C VAL A 116 -3.83 0.43 -5.63
N GLY A 117 -3.07 0.53 -4.55
CA GLY A 117 -2.18 1.66 -4.30
C GLY A 117 -2.83 2.93 -3.72
N ALA A 118 -4.16 2.99 -3.56
CA ALA A 118 -4.86 4.19 -3.07
C ALA A 118 -4.32 4.66 -1.71
N GLY A 119 -4.06 3.73 -0.78
CA GLY A 119 -3.50 4.07 0.53
C GLY A 119 -2.12 4.70 0.45
N GLY A 120 -1.22 4.13 -0.35
CA GLY A 120 0.12 4.69 -0.55
C GLY A 120 0.09 6.03 -1.26
N CYS A 121 -0.76 6.20 -2.29
CA CYS A 121 -0.95 7.48 -2.95
C CYS A 121 -1.49 8.55 -2.00
N ALA A 122 -2.45 8.21 -1.14
CA ALA A 122 -2.97 9.12 -0.12
C ALA A 122 -1.88 9.52 0.89
N ILE A 123 -1.07 8.56 1.36
CA ILE A 123 0.08 8.84 2.25
C ILE A 123 1.06 9.78 1.56
N ALA A 124 1.41 9.51 0.31
CA ALA A 124 2.31 10.39 -0.47
C ALA A 124 1.74 11.81 -0.62
N ALA A 125 0.42 11.94 -0.87
CA ALA A 125 -0.24 13.24 -0.96
C ALA A 125 -0.20 13.99 0.39
N TYR A 126 -0.45 13.32 1.50
CA TYR A 126 -0.31 13.92 2.84
C TYR A 126 1.10 14.46 3.06
N LEU A 127 2.11 13.64 2.78
CA LEU A 127 3.51 14.00 3.05
C LEU A 127 4.00 15.11 2.11
N TYR A 128 3.65 15.05 0.83
CA TYR A 128 4.12 16.00 -0.18
C TYR A 128 3.41 17.35 -0.08
N GLN A 129 2.09 17.35 0.15
CA GLN A 129 1.26 18.55 0.17
C GLN A 129 1.05 19.09 1.59
N ASN A 130 1.47 18.36 2.62
CA ASN A 130 1.13 18.66 4.02
C ASN A 130 -0.39 18.82 4.25
N TRP A 131 -1.18 17.96 3.58
CA TRP A 131 -2.64 17.99 3.63
C TRP A 131 -3.17 17.37 4.92
N THR A 132 -4.36 17.84 5.31
CA THR A 132 -5.22 17.17 6.29
C THR A 132 -6.13 16.13 5.62
N ASN A 133 -6.83 15.30 6.43
CA ASN A 133 -7.87 14.42 5.91
C ASN A 133 -8.96 15.18 5.13
N GLN A 134 -9.32 16.37 5.60
CA GLN A 134 -10.34 17.20 4.94
C GLN A 134 -9.85 17.72 3.58
N ASP A 135 -8.59 18.12 3.47
CA ASP A 135 -8.01 18.58 2.20
C ASP A 135 -8.01 17.46 1.18
N LEU A 136 -7.61 16.24 1.59
CA LEU A 136 -7.62 15.08 0.71
C LEU A 136 -9.04 14.69 0.30
N LEU A 137 -9.99 14.65 1.24
CA LEU A 137 -11.39 14.36 0.93
C LEU A 137 -11.93 15.37 -0.10
N LYS A 138 -11.69 16.67 0.11
CA LYS A 138 -12.12 17.72 -0.80
C LYS A 138 -11.49 17.58 -2.19
N ALA A 139 -10.21 17.22 -2.27
CA ALA A 139 -9.54 16.98 -3.54
C ALA A 139 -10.15 15.78 -4.30
N ILE A 140 -10.45 14.68 -3.60
CA ILE A 140 -11.10 13.49 -4.17
C ILE A 140 -12.52 13.85 -4.66
N GLU A 141 -13.30 14.58 -3.85
CA GLU A 141 -14.66 15.01 -4.25
C GLU A 141 -14.64 15.93 -5.46
N ASN A 142 -13.66 16.81 -5.59
CA ASN A 142 -13.51 17.66 -6.77
C ASN A 142 -13.21 16.83 -8.03
N LEU A 143 -12.38 15.79 -7.93
CA LEU A 143 -12.09 14.87 -9.05
C LEU A 143 -13.34 14.11 -9.48
N ILE A 144 -14.14 13.59 -8.53
CA ILE A 144 -15.40 12.92 -8.84
C ILE A 144 -16.37 13.90 -9.50
N GLY A 145 -16.51 15.11 -8.95
CA GLY A 145 -17.36 16.14 -9.52
C GLY A 145 -16.99 16.52 -10.95
N PHE A 146 -15.71 16.54 -11.27
CA PHE A 146 -15.23 16.76 -12.63
C PHE A 146 -15.59 15.61 -13.57
N GLN A 147 -15.42 14.36 -13.14
CA GLN A 147 -15.76 13.18 -13.95
C GLN A 147 -17.24 13.03 -14.22
N LEU A 148 -18.12 13.46 -13.29
CA LEU A 148 -19.56 13.36 -13.45
C LEU A 148 -20.15 14.47 -14.36
N ASN A 149 -19.37 15.49 -14.67
CA ASN A 149 -19.77 16.62 -15.53
C ASN A 149 -19.15 16.55 -16.95
N CYS A 150 -18.37 15.51 -17.23
CA CYS A 150 -17.85 15.17 -18.56
C CYS A 150 -18.69 14.09 -19.23
#